data_224585f7649b78c71bf3c76aff18f5fd
#
_entry.id   224585f7649b78c71bf3c76aff18f5fd
#
_cell.length_a   1.000
_cell.length_b   1.000
_cell.length_c   1.000
_cell.angle_alpha   90.00
_cell.angle_beta   90.00
_cell.angle_gamma   90.00
#
_symmetry.space_group_name_H-M   'P 1'
#
loop_
_entity.id
_entity.type
_entity.pdbx_description
1 polymer ?
#
loop_
_entity_poly.entity_id
_entity_poly.type
_entity_poly.pdbx_seq_one_letter_code
_entity_poly.pdbx_strand_id
1 'polypeptide(L)'
;MAQQEKGAHILDVNVGLPEIDEVQMLQDAVFNLQSVLSLPLQLDSSNTQALEKAMRMYNGKAMINSVNGKQSSMSEVFPLVQKYGGVVVCLCLDESGIPETAQGRIDIAKKIIKTAESYGIDKKDLVVDALVMTISTNKDNAKETLKAVDYIRHELGVGTVLGVSNISFGLPKREAINTAFFTLALKAGLSAGIINPLSESMMNAYYSYNALEGFDDNCTEYIESVTASANTATAAGVTDLKMAIIKGMKEDAGACAKELLKDTPALDVINDYIIPALDVVGDGFEKNKVFLPQLLMSADSAKAAFDVIKEHLILAGEQKKASIRL
;
A
#
# COMPACT_ATOMS: atom_id res chain seq x y z
N MET A 1 -6.71 -3.90 -15.03
CA MET A 1 -7.70 -4.76 -14.35
C MET A 1 -6.98 -5.79 -13.47
N ALA A 2 -6.41 -6.91 -13.98
CA ALA A 2 -5.81 -7.95 -13.13
C ALA A 2 -4.76 -7.46 -12.11
N GLN A 3 -3.89 -6.52 -12.48
CA GLN A 3 -2.91 -5.95 -11.54
C GLN A 3 -3.57 -5.12 -10.44
N GLN A 4 -4.60 -4.35 -10.77
CA GLN A 4 -5.40 -3.60 -9.81
C GLN A 4 -6.11 -4.52 -8.81
N GLU A 5 -6.74 -5.59 -9.31
CA GLU A 5 -7.41 -6.61 -8.48
C GLU A 5 -6.45 -7.35 -7.55
N LYS A 6 -5.17 -7.38 -7.91
CA LYS A 6 -4.09 -7.98 -7.10
C LYS A 6 -3.35 -6.97 -6.20
N GLY A 7 -3.90 -5.76 -6.02
CA GLY A 7 -3.40 -4.80 -5.05
C GLY A 7 -2.30 -3.86 -5.57
N ALA A 8 -2.13 -3.71 -6.90
CA ALA A 8 -1.25 -2.66 -7.42
C ALA A 8 -1.79 -1.27 -7.04
N HIS A 9 -0.91 -0.38 -6.55
CA HIS A 9 -1.26 0.98 -6.18
C HIS A 9 -1.04 1.99 -7.32
N ILE A 10 -0.06 1.72 -8.20
CA ILE A 10 0.32 2.53 -9.36
C ILE A 10 0.60 1.56 -10.50
N LEU A 11 0.26 1.93 -11.72
CA LEU A 11 0.58 1.14 -12.90
C LEU A 11 1.71 1.80 -13.70
N ASP A 12 2.77 1.03 -13.97
CA ASP A 12 3.86 1.45 -14.84
C ASP A 12 3.48 1.26 -16.31
N VAL A 13 3.61 2.32 -17.10
CA VAL A 13 3.21 2.37 -18.52
C VAL A 13 4.44 2.64 -19.37
N ASN A 14 5.01 1.58 -19.93
CA ASN A 14 6.12 1.62 -20.88
C ASN A 14 5.65 1.11 -22.25
N VAL A 15 5.88 1.91 -23.29
CA VAL A 15 5.52 1.59 -24.67
C VAL A 15 6.73 1.68 -25.61
N GLY A 16 7.95 1.79 -25.07
CA GLY A 16 9.20 1.92 -25.80
C GLY A 16 9.60 0.64 -26.53
N LEU A 17 9.01 0.40 -27.70
CA LEU A 17 9.37 -0.70 -28.59
C LEU A 17 10.04 -0.16 -29.86
N PRO A 18 10.99 -0.91 -30.47
CA PRO A 18 11.55 -0.55 -31.75
C PRO A 18 10.45 -0.37 -32.83
N GLU A 19 10.63 0.58 -33.72
CA GLU A 19 9.73 0.83 -34.87
C GLU A 19 8.32 1.33 -34.55
N ILE A 20 8.05 1.78 -33.32
CA ILE A 20 6.78 2.37 -32.92
C ILE A 20 6.93 3.88 -32.75
N ASP A 21 5.91 4.66 -33.13
CA ASP A 21 5.78 6.05 -32.70
C ASP A 21 5.44 6.11 -31.20
N GLU A 22 6.48 6.15 -30.38
CA GLU A 22 6.37 6.15 -28.92
C GLU A 22 5.54 7.34 -28.40
N VAL A 23 5.64 8.49 -29.07
CA VAL A 23 4.92 9.72 -28.69
C VAL A 23 3.42 9.50 -28.80
N GLN A 24 2.95 8.97 -29.91
CA GLN A 24 1.54 8.69 -30.12
C GLN A 24 1.08 7.52 -29.24
N MET A 25 1.88 6.45 -29.19
CA MET A 25 1.52 5.24 -28.45
C MET A 25 1.38 5.50 -26.93
N LEU A 26 2.27 6.31 -26.34
CA LEU A 26 2.16 6.64 -24.91
C LEU A 26 0.91 7.47 -24.62
N GLN A 27 0.56 8.42 -25.50
CA GLN A 27 -0.68 9.18 -25.39
C GLN A 27 -1.91 8.26 -25.43
N ASP A 28 -1.97 7.36 -26.40
CA ASP A 28 -3.09 6.44 -26.58
C ASP A 28 -3.21 5.47 -25.40
N ALA A 29 -2.08 4.96 -24.90
CA ALA A 29 -2.04 4.10 -23.73
C ALA A 29 -2.58 4.82 -22.48
N VAL A 30 -2.12 6.04 -22.20
CA VAL A 30 -2.59 6.85 -21.07
C VAL A 30 -4.07 7.14 -21.17
N PHE A 31 -4.55 7.58 -22.34
CA PHE A 31 -5.97 7.85 -22.57
C PHE A 31 -6.85 6.62 -22.32
N ASN A 32 -6.47 5.48 -22.91
CA ASN A 32 -7.22 4.25 -22.78
C ASN A 32 -7.19 3.70 -21.33
N LEU A 33 -6.04 3.75 -20.65
CA LEU A 33 -5.94 3.29 -19.27
C LEU A 33 -6.74 4.17 -18.33
N GLN A 34 -6.67 5.49 -18.43
CA GLN A 34 -7.44 6.40 -17.59
C GLN A 34 -8.95 6.32 -17.84
N SER A 35 -9.40 5.82 -18.99
CA SER A 35 -10.83 5.60 -19.28
C SER A 35 -11.42 4.39 -18.55
N VAL A 36 -10.59 3.43 -18.12
CA VAL A 36 -11.05 2.14 -17.56
C VAL A 36 -10.49 1.83 -16.17
N LEU A 37 -9.51 2.62 -15.68
CA LEU A 37 -8.83 2.42 -14.41
C LEU A 37 -8.83 3.70 -13.58
N SER A 38 -8.92 3.53 -12.26
CA SER A 38 -8.82 4.63 -11.29
C SER A 38 -7.42 4.78 -10.69
N LEU A 39 -6.50 3.84 -10.95
CA LEU A 39 -5.14 3.88 -10.40
C LEU A 39 -4.30 4.98 -11.05
N PRO A 40 -3.41 5.63 -10.29
CA PRO A 40 -2.38 6.49 -10.83
C PRO A 40 -1.47 5.74 -11.81
N LEU A 41 -0.91 6.45 -12.79
CA LEU A 41 0.01 5.89 -13.75
C LEU A 41 1.43 6.44 -13.54
N GLN A 42 2.41 5.57 -13.70
CA GLN A 42 3.81 5.92 -13.89
C GLN A 42 4.08 5.93 -15.40
N LEU A 43 4.49 7.07 -15.93
CA LEU A 43 4.83 7.26 -17.35
C LEU A 43 6.31 6.93 -17.51
N ASP A 44 6.61 5.78 -18.09
CA ASP A 44 7.98 5.28 -18.27
C ASP A 44 8.44 5.44 -19.72
N SER A 45 9.25 6.47 -19.96
CA SER A 45 9.87 6.74 -21.25
C SER A 45 11.17 7.52 -21.10
N SER A 46 12.15 7.22 -21.97
CA SER A 46 13.34 8.03 -22.16
C SER A 46 13.14 9.17 -23.17
N ASN A 47 12.01 9.19 -23.86
CA ASN A 47 11.66 10.20 -24.84
C ASN A 47 10.89 11.35 -24.16
N THR A 48 11.56 12.50 -23.99
CA THR A 48 10.99 13.67 -23.33
C THR A 48 9.79 14.26 -24.07
N GLN A 49 9.69 14.09 -25.39
CA GLN A 49 8.51 14.50 -26.16
C GLN A 49 7.31 13.59 -25.86
N ALA A 50 7.53 12.29 -25.73
CA ALA A 50 6.48 11.34 -25.34
C ALA A 50 5.99 11.66 -23.93
N LEU A 51 6.90 11.90 -22.97
CA LEU A 51 6.56 12.32 -21.62
C LEU A 51 5.75 13.63 -21.63
N GLU A 52 6.21 14.68 -22.33
CA GLU A 52 5.49 15.96 -22.36
C GLU A 52 4.08 15.81 -22.90
N LYS A 53 3.90 15.08 -23.99
CA LYS A 53 2.58 14.85 -24.58
C LYS A 53 1.65 14.07 -23.67
N ALA A 54 2.17 13.01 -23.04
CA ALA A 54 1.40 12.21 -22.10
C ALA A 54 1.02 13.03 -20.84
N MET A 55 1.96 13.77 -20.24
CA MET A 55 1.70 14.63 -19.08
C MET A 55 0.66 15.71 -19.38
N ARG A 56 0.65 16.27 -20.58
CA ARG A 56 -0.30 17.31 -20.97
C ARG A 56 -1.75 16.84 -20.95
N MET A 57 -1.98 15.59 -21.27
CA MET A 57 -3.33 15.00 -21.31
C MET A 57 -3.70 14.21 -20.06
N TYR A 58 -2.71 13.92 -19.20
CA TYR A 58 -2.92 13.15 -17.99
C TYR A 58 -3.82 13.89 -17.01
N ASN A 59 -4.89 13.23 -16.59
CA ASN A 59 -5.84 13.81 -15.64
C ASN A 59 -5.40 13.46 -14.21
N GLY A 60 -4.64 14.35 -13.58
CA GLY A 60 -4.11 14.18 -12.23
C GLY A 60 -2.61 14.45 -12.14
N LYS A 61 -1.96 13.93 -11.08
CA LYS A 61 -0.52 14.03 -10.86
C LYS A 61 0.16 12.72 -11.24
N ALA A 62 0.79 12.70 -12.41
CA ALA A 62 1.50 11.52 -12.91
C ALA A 62 2.79 11.25 -12.14
N MET A 63 3.24 9.99 -12.09
CA MET A 63 4.60 9.64 -11.75
C MET A 63 5.41 9.53 -13.04
N ILE A 64 6.61 10.13 -13.08
CA ILE A 64 7.44 10.25 -14.28
C ILE A 64 8.70 9.42 -14.08
N ASN A 65 8.92 8.44 -14.93
CA ASN A 65 10.08 7.58 -14.95
C ASN A 65 10.82 7.81 -16.29
N SER A 66 11.95 8.52 -16.27
CA SER A 66 12.72 8.99 -15.14
C SER A 66 13.61 10.20 -15.49
N VAL A 67 14.21 10.76 -14.46
CA VAL A 67 15.37 11.63 -14.55
C VAL A 67 16.58 10.90 -13.99
N ASN A 68 17.79 11.27 -14.41
CA ASN A 68 19.03 10.75 -13.84
C ASN A 68 20.05 11.88 -13.56
N GLY A 69 21.20 11.55 -13.00
CA GLY A 69 22.23 12.51 -12.61
C GLY A 69 22.98 13.21 -13.75
N LYS A 70 22.67 12.89 -15.04
CA LYS A 70 23.22 13.62 -16.19
C LYS A 70 22.62 15.00 -16.29
N GLN A 71 23.45 15.99 -16.61
CA GLN A 71 22.98 17.37 -16.74
C GLN A 71 21.90 17.51 -17.82
N SER A 72 22.06 16.82 -18.95
CA SER A 72 21.08 16.83 -20.06
C SER A 72 19.70 16.30 -19.57
N SER A 73 19.67 15.16 -18.88
CA SER A 73 18.43 14.57 -18.37
C SER A 73 17.69 15.52 -17.43
N MET A 74 18.39 16.12 -16.46
CA MET A 74 17.79 17.06 -15.52
C MET A 74 17.26 18.33 -16.22
N SER A 75 18.01 18.88 -17.19
CA SER A 75 17.61 20.07 -17.94
C SER A 75 16.43 19.85 -18.89
N GLU A 76 16.17 18.62 -19.29
CA GLU A 76 15.03 18.27 -20.14
C GLU A 76 13.78 17.90 -19.35
N VAL A 77 13.92 17.13 -18.26
CA VAL A 77 12.77 16.58 -17.51
C VAL A 77 12.25 17.56 -16.47
N PHE A 78 13.10 18.26 -15.70
CA PHE A 78 12.63 19.14 -14.64
C PHE A 78 11.77 20.30 -15.12
N PRO A 79 11.98 20.94 -16.27
CA PRO A 79 11.04 21.93 -16.80
C PRO A 79 9.64 21.36 -17.09
N LEU A 80 9.54 20.10 -17.50
CA LEU A 80 8.25 19.43 -17.70
C LEU A 80 7.53 19.24 -16.38
N VAL A 81 8.26 18.77 -15.36
CA VAL A 81 7.71 18.59 -13.99
C VAL A 81 7.27 19.91 -13.41
N GLN A 82 8.05 20.98 -13.58
CA GLN A 82 7.68 22.33 -13.13
C GLN A 82 6.41 22.82 -13.82
N LYS A 83 6.25 22.52 -15.10
CA LYS A 83 5.12 22.98 -15.93
C LYS A 83 3.82 22.23 -15.65
N TYR A 84 3.88 20.90 -15.54
CA TYR A 84 2.71 20.05 -15.47
C TYR A 84 2.43 19.48 -14.07
N GLY A 85 3.42 19.55 -13.17
CA GLY A 85 3.43 18.81 -11.92
C GLY A 85 3.78 17.34 -12.14
N GLY A 86 4.13 16.62 -11.09
CA GLY A 86 4.40 15.18 -11.14
C GLY A 86 5.25 14.73 -9.97
N VAL A 87 5.28 13.42 -9.73
CA VAL A 87 6.28 12.75 -8.89
C VAL A 87 7.35 12.19 -9.81
N VAL A 88 8.63 12.37 -9.51
CA VAL A 88 9.72 12.02 -10.40
C VAL A 88 10.55 10.89 -9.83
N VAL A 89 10.74 9.84 -10.61
CA VAL A 89 11.72 8.78 -10.35
C VAL A 89 13.12 9.30 -10.73
N CYS A 90 14.03 9.29 -9.75
CA CYS A 90 15.39 9.80 -9.86
C CYS A 90 16.39 8.65 -9.84
N LEU A 91 16.95 8.29 -11.00
CA LEU A 91 17.89 7.18 -11.11
C LEU A 91 19.29 7.60 -10.63
N CYS A 92 19.88 6.82 -9.73
CA CYS A 92 21.25 7.05 -9.23
C CYS A 92 22.32 6.60 -10.24
N LEU A 93 22.33 7.22 -11.41
CA LEU A 93 23.36 7.08 -12.45
C LEU A 93 23.69 8.45 -13.05
N ASP A 94 24.90 8.59 -13.60
CA ASP A 94 25.34 9.81 -14.31
C ASP A 94 26.13 9.46 -15.59
N GLU A 95 26.94 10.39 -16.06
CA GLU A 95 27.80 10.23 -17.26
C GLU A 95 28.78 9.06 -17.13
N SER A 96 29.16 8.69 -15.90
CA SER A 96 30.09 7.59 -15.60
C SER A 96 29.35 6.23 -15.47
N GLY A 97 28.02 6.23 -15.54
CA GLY A 97 27.18 5.05 -15.37
C GLY A 97 26.65 4.89 -13.94
N ILE A 98 26.38 3.65 -13.53
CA ILE A 98 25.86 3.30 -12.21
C ILE A 98 27.02 3.09 -11.26
N PRO A 99 27.14 3.85 -10.15
CA PRO A 99 28.18 3.63 -9.17
C PRO A 99 28.06 2.25 -8.49
N GLU A 100 29.18 1.58 -8.30
CA GLU A 100 29.21 0.28 -7.61
C GLU A 100 28.89 0.40 -6.11
N THR A 101 29.24 1.52 -5.48
CA THR A 101 29.10 1.75 -4.05
C THR A 101 27.82 2.52 -3.69
N ALA A 102 27.32 2.29 -2.48
CA ALA A 102 26.22 3.07 -1.93
C ALA A 102 26.54 4.57 -1.87
N GLN A 103 27.76 4.92 -1.48
CA GLN A 103 28.16 6.33 -1.37
C GLN A 103 28.09 7.05 -2.73
N GLY A 104 28.56 6.44 -3.81
CA GLY A 104 28.46 7.03 -5.14
C GLY A 104 27.01 7.25 -5.59
N ARG A 105 26.12 6.30 -5.28
CA ARG A 105 24.67 6.43 -5.54
C ARG A 105 24.03 7.55 -4.72
N ILE A 106 24.40 7.66 -3.44
CA ILE A 106 23.96 8.73 -2.55
C ILE A 106 24.41 10.11 -3.05
N ASP A 107 25.64 10.22 -3.55
CA ASP A 107 26.16 11.49 -4.05
C ASP A 107 25.42 11.96 -5.32
N ILE A 108 25.06 11.02 -6.21
CA ILE A 108 24.19 11.31 -7.36
C ILE A 108 22.78 11.69 -6.89
N ALA A 109 22.19 10.98 -5.93
CA ALA A 109 20.88 11.33 -5.36
C ALA A 109 20.89 12.77 -4.82
N LYS A 110 21.92 13.16 -4.05
CA LYS A 110 22.08 14.53 -3.54
C LYS A 110 22.18 15.57 -4.67
N LYS A 111 22.92 15.25 -5.74
CA LYS A 111 23.03 16.11 -6.92
C LYS A 111 21.67 16.34 -7.57
N ILE A 112 20.90 15.27 -7.79
CA ILE A 112 19.56 15.32 -8.41
C ILE A 112 18.61 16.12 -7.54
N ILE A 113 18.54 15.83 -6.23
CA ILE A 113 17.66 16.52 -5.27
C ILE A 113 17.95 18.02 -5.24
N LYS A 114 19.22 18.39 -5.12
CA LYS A 114 19.63 19.82 -5.12
C LYS A 114 19.27 20.52 -6.43
N THR A 115 19.41 19.84 -7.56
CA THR A 115 19.03 20.39 -8.86
C THR A 115 17.51 20.54 -8.97
N ALA A 116 16.73 19.55 -8.53
CA ALA A 116 15.26 19.62 -8.51
C ALA A 116 14.75 20.81 -7.66
N GLU A 117 15.35 21.01 -6.49
CA GLU A 117 15.04 22.17 -5.63
C GLU A 117 15.25 23.50 -6.35
N SER A 118 16.27 23.62 -7.24
CA SER A 118 16.52 24.84 -8.02
C SER A 118 15.45 25.11 -9.10
N TYR A 119 14.70 24.07 -9.49
CA TYR A 119 13.50 24.17 -10.35
C TYR A 119 12.20 24.35 -9.55
N GLY A 120 12.28 24.47 -8.23
CA GLY A 120 11.10 24.59 -7.36
C GLY A 120 10.34 23.27 -7.15
N ILE A 121 10.97 22.13 -7.43
CA ILE A 121 10.40 20.80 -7.21
C ILE A 121 10.69 20.39 -5.75
N ASP A 122 9.65 20.09 -5.00
CA ASP A 122 9.72 19.70 -3.59
C ASP A 122 10.24 18.26 -3.44
N LYS A 123 10.97 17.99 -2.36
CA LYS A 123 11.45 16.62 -2.02
C LYS A 123 10.33 15.58 -1.95
N LYS A 124 9.13 15.95 -1.53
CA LYS A 124 7.96 15.05 -1.50
C LYS A 124 7.53 14.55 -2.88
N ASP A 125 7.96 15.25 -3.94
CA ASP A 125 7.67 14.92 -5.32
C ASP A 125 8.83 14.18 -6.01
N LEU A 126 9.84 13.78 -5.25
CA LEU A 126 10.96 12.98 -5.72
C LEU A 126 10.92 11.58 -5.11
N VAL A 127 11.19 10.58 -5.93
CA VAL A 127 11.36 9.19 -5.49
C VAL A 127 12.64 8.64 -6.10
N VAL A 128 13.62 8.31 -5.27
CA VAL A 128 14.96 7.93 -5.73
C VAL A 128 15.06 6.44 -5.97
N ASP A 129 15.48 6.04 -7.16
CA ASP A 129 15.88 4.68 -7.49
C ASP A 129 17.39 4.52 -7.31
N ALA A 130 17.76 3.79 -6.26
CA ALA A 130 19.16 3.46 -5.99
C ALA A 130 19.77 2.47 -6.99
N LEU A 131 18.98 1.96 -7.91
CA LEU A 131 19.32 1.01 -8.96
C LEU A 131 19.79 -0.35 -8.46
N VAL A 132 18.98 -1.36 -8.77
CA VAL A 132 19.27 -2.74 -8.41
C VAL A 132 20.12 -3.39 -9.48
N MET A 133 21.36 -3.72 -9.11
CA MET A 133 22.26 -4.54 -9.92
C MET A 133 22.19 -6.00 -9.48
N THR A 134 22.28 -6.92 -10.45
CA THR A 134 22.17 -8.36 -10.15
C THR A 134 23.34 -8.87 -9.31
N ILE A 135 23.02 -9.75 -8.33
CA ILE A 135 24.04 -10.41 -7.52
C ILE A 135 24.87 -11.44 -8.31
N SER A 136 24.42 -11.81 -9.51
CA SER A 136 25.18 -12.70 -10.39
C SER A 136 26.48 -12.09 -10.92
N THR A 137 26.58 -10.76 -11.00
CA THR A 137 27.77 -10.06 -11.46
C THR A 137 28.66 -9.57 -10.32
N ASN A 138 28.09 -9.21 -9.17
CA ASN A 138 28.86 -8.79 -7.99
C ASN A 138 28.06 -9.12 -6.72
N LYS A 139 28.69 -9.89 -5.82
CA LYS A 139 28.10 -10.35 -4.56
C LYS A 139 27.67 -9.23 -3.59
N ASP A 140 28.23 -8.03 -3.72
CA ASP A 140 27.96 -6.91 -2.83
C ASP A 140 26.83 -6.00 -3.34
N ASN A 141 26.32 -6.21 -4.56
CA ASN A 141 25.28 -5.38 -5.18
C ASN A 141 24.02 -5.22 -4.31
N ALA A 142 23.55 -6.30 -3.70
CA ALA A 142 22.39 -6.23 -2.81
C ALA A 142 22.65 -5.32 -1.61
N LYS A 143 23.81 -5.50 -0.94
CA LYS A 143 24.18 -4.74 0.26
C LYS A 143 24.36 -3.25 -0.05
N GLU A 144 25.01 -2.93 -1.16
CA GLU A 144 25.23 -1.54 -1.55
C GLU A 144 23.91 -0.85 -1.95
N THR A 145 22.99 -1.57 -2.61
CA THR A 145 21.65 -1.03 -2.89
C THR A 145 20.88 -0.77 -1.60
N LEU A 146 20.86 -1.72 -0.65
CA LEU A 146 20.14 -1.58 0.61
C LEU A 146 20.68 -0.43 1.47
N LYS A 147 22.00 -0.26 1.55
CA LYS A 147 22.64 0.88 2.24
C LYS A 147 22.26 2.22 1.63
N ALA A 148 22.19 2.28 0.29
CA ALA A 148 21.80 3.51 -0.39
C ALA A 148 20.33 3.84 -0.13
N VAL A 149 19.43 2.84 -0.19
CA VAL A 149 18.01 3.00 0.15
C VAL A 149 17.83 3.52 1.57
N ASP A 150 18.49 2.90 2.54
CA ASP A 150 18.42 3.29 3.95
C ASP A 150 18.85 4.75 4.16
N TYR A 151 20.01 5.14 3.61
CA TYR A 151 20.49 6.52 3.72
C TYR A 151 19.56 7.53 3.04
N ILE A 152 19.09 7.23 1.82
CA ILE A 152 18.21 8.13 1.06
C ILE A 152 16.89 8.32 1.81
N ARG A 153 16.34 7.25 2.36
CA ARG A 153 15.07 7.30 3.08
C ARG A 153 15.18 8.04 4.40
N HIS A 154 16.16 7.68 5.22
CA HIS A 154 16.21 8.14 6.61
C HIS A 154 17.04 9.41 6.79
N GLU A 155 18.13 9.60 6.01
CA GLU A 155 18.98 10.78 6.16
C GLU A 155 18.61 11.91 5.19
N LEU A 156 18.23 11.59 3.92
CA LEU A 156 17.83 12.62 2.97
C LEU A 156 16.32 12.94 3.07
N GLY A 157 15.52 12.05 3.67
CA GLY A 157 14.07 12.23 3.85
C GLY A 157 13.28 12.20 2.55
N VAL A 158 13.76 11.44 1.54
CA VAL A 158 13.14 11.32 0.22
C VAL A 158 12.60 9.91 0.03
N GLY A 159 11.49 9.78 -0.72
CA GLY A 159 10.95 8.48 -1.09
C GLY A 159 11.93 7.66 -1.92
N THR A 160 11.83 6.33 -1.84
CA THR A 160 12.68 5.40 -2.58
C THR A 160 11.85 4.43 -3.41
N VAL A 161 12.37 4.04 -4.57
CA VAL A 161 11.76 3.03 -5.44
C VAL A 161 12.85 2.08 -5.95
N LEU A 162 12.50 0.84 -6.23
CA LEU A 162 13.40 -0.15 -6.82
C LEU A 162 12.66 -1.04 -7.82
N GLY A 163 13.29 -1.32 -8.96
CA GLY A 163 12.96 -2.45 -9.82
C GLY A 163 13.50 -3.75 -9.21
N VAL A 164 12.73 -4.35 -8.29
CA VAL A 164 13.17 -5.40 -7.38
C VAL A 164 13.72 -6.64 -8.10
N SER A 165 13.09 -7.06 -9.19
CA SER A 165 13.45 -8.31 -9.88
C SER A 165 14.81 -8.27 -10.60
N ASN A 166 15.44 -7.10 -10.73
CA ASN A 166 16.77 -6.98 -11.31
C ASN A 166 17.84 -7.68 -10.47
N ILE A 167 17.63 -7.81 -9.15
CA ILE A 167 18.58 -8.46 -8.23
C ILE A 167 18.97 -9.88 -8.63
N SER A 168 18.04 -10.61 -9.22
CA SER A 168 18.18 -12.03 -9.56
C SER A 168 18.41 -12.29 -11.06
N PHE A 169 18.71 -11.25 -11.85
CA PHE A 169 18.90 -11.45 -13.27
C PHE A 169 20.03 -12.45 -13.56
N GLY A 170 19.75 -13.40 -14.47
CA GLY A 170 20.68 -14.48 -14.81
C GLY A 170 20.73 -15.66 -13.84
N LEU A 171 19.91 -15.67 -12.76
CA LEU A 171 19.86 -16.75 -11.78
C LEU A 171 18.63 -17.65 -11.95
N PRO A 172 18.70 -18.93 -11.57
CA PRO A 172 17.53 -19.80 -11.52
C PRO A 172 16.65 -19.48 -10.29
N LYS A 173 15.37 -19.88 -10.34
CA LYS A 173 14.39 -19.69 -9.24
C LYS A 173 14.35 -18.26 -8.70
N ARG A 174 14.32 -17.30 -9.62
CA ARG A 174 14.42 -15.87 -9.36
C ARG A 174 13.44 -15.37 -8.29
N GLU A 175 12.24 -15.94 -8.24
CA GLU A 175 11.18 -15.51 -7.34
C GLU A 175 11.60 -15.57 -5.87
N ALA A 176 12.30 -16.64 -5.44
CA ALA A 176 12.78 -16.78 -4.07
C ALA A 176 13.78 -15.66 -3.68
N ILE A 177 14.69 -15.31 -4.61
CA ILE A 177 15.67 -14.23 -4.39
C ILE A 177 14.96 -12.88 -4.39
N ASN A 178 14.03 -12.64 -5.34
CA ASN A 178 13.28 -11.41 -5.43
C ASN A 178 12.47 -11.16 -4.16
N THR A 179 11.77 -12.16 -3.65
CA THR A 179 10.96 -12.08 -2.43
C THR A 179 11.81 -11.77 -1.21
N ALA A 180 12.92 -12.48 -1.03
CA ALA A 180 13.84 -12.23 0.07
C ALA A 180 14.46 -10.82 0.01
N PHE A 181 14.92 -10.39 -1.18
CA PHE A 181 15.47 -9.06 -1.38
C PHE A 181 14.42 -7.96 -1.18
N PHE A 182 13.19 -8.17 -1.62
CA PHE A 182 12.09 -7.23 -1.44
C PHE A 182 11.81 -6.98 0.04
N THR A 183 11.74 -8.03 0.86
CA THR A 183 11.58 -7.91 2.32
C THR A 183 12.72 -7.11 2.96
N LEU A 184 13.97 -7.39 2.54
CA LEU A 184 15.13 -6.63 3.04
C LEU A 184 15.09 -5.16 2.59
N ALA A 185 14.63 -4.88 1.37
CA ALA A 185 14.50 -3.53 0.86
C ALA A 185 13.40 -2.75 1.59
N LEU A 186 12.25 -3.37 1.87
CA LEU A 186 11.20 -2.78 2.71
C LEU A 186 11.75 -2.41 4.09
N LYS A 187 12.53 -3.30 4.73
CA LYS A 187 13.17 -3.04 6.02
C LYS A 187 14.22 -1.92 5.96
N ALA A 188 14.89 -1.76 4.84
CA ALA A 188 15.80 -0.64 4.60
C ALA A 188 15.09 0.69 4.29
N GLY A 189 13.74 0.72 4.26
CA GLY A 189 12.96 1.93 4.03
C GLY A 189 12.51 2.15 2.59
N LEU A 190 12.39 1.07 1.79
CA LEU A 190 11.83 1.15 0.45
C LEU A 190 10.38 1.66 0.51
N SER A 191 10.10 2.76 -0.22
CA SER A 191 8.78 3.40 -0.23
C SER A 191 7.86 2.83 -1.32
N ALA A 192 8.44 2.37 -2.43
CA ALA A 192 7.71 1.77 -3.56
C ALA A 192 8.54 0.67 -4.22
N GLY A 193 7.91 -0.41 -4.63
CA GLY A 193 8.56 -1.49 -5.38
C GLY A 193 7.92 -1.66 -6.75
N ILE A 194 8.73 -1.64 -7.81
CA ILE A 194 8.27 -2.07 -9.13
C ILE A 194 8.38 -3.60 -9.15
N ILE A 195 7.23 -4.25 -8.99
CA ILE A 195 7.10 -5.70 -8.84
C ILE A 195 5.95 -6.22 -9.71
N ASN A 196 5.91 -7.53 -9.89
CA ASN A 196 4.74 -8.18 -10.50
C ASN A 196 3.73 -8.52 -9.39
N PRO A 197 2.58 -7.83 -9.31
CA PRO A 197 1.58 -8.11 -8.28
C PRO A 197 0.84 -9.46 -8.50
N LEU A 198 1.04 -10.11 -9.64
CA LEU A 198 0.54 -11.47 -9.88
C LEU A 198 1.42 -12.55 -9.23
N SER A 199 2.61 -12.19 -8.74
CA SER A 199 3.46 -13.10 -7.96
C SER A 199 2.96 -13.15 -6.51
N GLU A 200 2.38 -14.28 -6.14
CA GLU A 200 1.84 -14.51 -4.81
C GLU A 200 2.90 -14.36 -3.72
N SER A 201 4.12 -14.87 -3.95
CA SER A 201 5.21 -14.75 -2.99
C SER A 201 5.65 -13.30 -2.76
N MET A 202 5.64 -12.46 -3.80
CA MET A 202 5.97 -11.03 -3.66
C MET A 202 4.90 -10.29 -2.87
N MET A 203 3.61 -10.54 -3.16
CA MET A 203 2.51 -9.91 -2.43
C MET A 203 2.42 -10.41 -0.99
N ASN A 204 2.64 -11.70 -0.75
CA ASN A 204 2.71 -12.25 0.60
C ASN A 204 3.85 -11.61 1.42
N ALA A 205 5.00 -11.34 0.81
CA ALA A 205 6.09 -10.62 1.47
C ALA A 205 5.68 -9.21 1.87
N TYR A 206 4.96 -8.49 1.00
CA TYR A 206 4.45 -7.15 1.27
C TYR A 206 3.47 -7.13 2.44
N TYR A 207 2.42 -7.95 2.41
CA TYR A 207 1.43 -8.00 3.48
C TYR A 207 2.01 -8.51 4.80
N SER A 208 2.90 -9.51 4.74
CA SER A 208 3.59 -10.01 5.94
C SER A 208 4.48 -8.95 6.57
N TYR A 209 5.21 -8.18 5.75
CA TYR A 209 6.04 -7.08 6.23
C TYR A 209 5.20 -6.00 6.93
N ASN A 210 4.09 -5.58 6.32
CA ASN A 210 3.20 -4.58 6.90
C ASN A 210 2.63 -5.04 8.25
N ALA A 211 2.21 -6.30 8.34
CA ALA A 211 1.72 -6.87 9.59
C ALA A 211 2.82 -6.93 10.67
N LEU A 212 4.06 -7.29 10.31
CA LEU A 212 5.20 -7.38 11.25
C LEU A 212 5.68 -6.02 11.75
N GLU A 213 5.62 -4.98 10.92
CA GLU A 213 6.03 -3.61 11.28
C GLU A 213 4.88 -2.79 11.90
N GLY A 214 3.69 -3.38 12.05
CA GLY A 214 2.53 -2.73 12.65
C GLY A 214 1.85 -1.68 11.76
N PHE A 215 2.02 -1.78 10.44
CA PHE A 215 1.32 -0.94 9.46
C PHE A 215 -0.06 -1.49 9.09
N ASP A 216 -0.32 -2.75 9.40
CA ASP A 216 -1.57 -3.46 9.18
C ASP A 216 -2.26 -3.72 10.52
N ASP A 217 -3.23 -2.89 10.86
CA ASP A 217 -3.96 -3.00 12.12
C ASP A 217 -4.71 -4.34 12.20
N ASN A 218 -4.44 -5.09 13.27
CA ASN A 218 -5.04 -6.40 13.53
C ASN A 218 -4.79 -7.44 12.41
N CYS A 219 -3.75 -7.27 11.59
CA CYS A 219 -3.41 -8.11 10.44
C CYS A 219 -4.57 -8.26 9.43
N THR A 220 -5.40 -7.23 9.28
CA THR A 220 -6.62 -7.29 8.47
C THR A 220 -6.29 -7.49 6.99
N GLU A 221 -5.40 -6.67 6.43
CA GLU A 221 -4.98 -6.77 5.03
C GLU A 221 -4.27 -8.11 4.75
N TYR A 222 -3.41 -8.56 5.67
CA TYR A 222 -2.75 -9.86 5.57
C TYR A 222 -3.77 -11.00 5.53
N ILE A 223 -4.73 -11.04 6.45
CA ILE A 223 -5.76 -12.08 6.51
C ILE A 223 -6.62 -12.04 5.24
N GLU A 224 -7.04 -10.88 4.79
CA GLU A 224 -7.82 -10.72 3.56
C GLU A 224 -7.05 -11.21 2.33
N SER A 225 -5.75 -10.92 2.23
CA SER A 225 -4.93 -11.33 1.10
C SER A 225 -4.82 -12.84 0.94
N VAL A 226 -4.80 -13.59 2.05
CA VAL A 226 -4.69 -15.07 2.04
C VAL A 226 -6.05 -15.77 2.03
N THR A 227 -7.13 -15.08 2.43
CA THR A 227 -8.49 -15.64 2.48
C THR A 227 -9.38 -15.21 1.32
N ALA A 228 -8.99 -14.22 0.52
CA ALA A 228 -9.75 -13.69 -0.62
C ALA A 228 -10.11 -14.75 -1.69
N SER A 229 -9.50 -15.92 -1.65
CA SER A 229 -9.92 -17.08 -2.46
C SER A 229 -11.21 -17.75 -1.95
N ALA A 230 -11.74 -17.36 -0.79
CA ALA A 230 -12.87 -18.02 -0.13
C ALA A 230 -14.14 -17.18 0.01
N ASN A 231 -14.09 -15.85 -0.17
CA ASN A 231 -15.25 -15.00 0.09
C ASN A 231 -15.48 -13.94 -1.00
N THR A 232 -16.39 -14.23 -1.92
CA THR A 232 -17.10 -13.21 -2.71
C THR A 232 -18.19 -12.57 -1.87
N ALA A 233 -18.03 -11.25 -1.65
CA ALA A 233 -19.08 -10.26 -1.40
C ALA A 233 -20.12 -10.53 -0.29
N THR A 234 -20.09 -9.70 0.73
CA THR A 234 -21.34 -9.27 1.37
C THR A 234 -21.48 -7.75 1.22
N ALA A 235 -22.57 -7.38 0.53
CA ALA A 235 -23.00 -6.02 0.28
C ALA A 235 -23.13 -5.20 1.57
N ALA A 236 -22.93 -3.88 1.42
CA ALA A 236 -23.27 -2.87 2.42
C ALA A 236 -24.80 -2.93 2.71
N GLY A 237 -25.16 -3.62 3.78
CA GLY A 237 -26.50 -3.65 4.36
C GLY A 237 -26.44 -3.04 5.76
N VAL A 238 -27.57 -2.53 6.23
CA VAL A 238 -27.75 -2.00 7.59
C VAL A 238 -27.08 -2.96 8.60
N THR A 239 -26.06 -2.48 9.29
CA THR A 239 -25.32 -3.28 10.26
C THR A 239 -26.21 -3.49 11.48
N ASP A 240 -26.68 -4.70 11.71
CA ASP A 240 -27.33 -5.07 12.96
C ASP A 240 -26.29 -5.41 14.03
N LEU A 241 -26.70 -5.52 15.28
CA LEU A 241 -25.81 -5.84 16.42
C LEU A 241 -25.03 -7.14 16.19
N LYS A 242 -25.67 -8.16 15.63
CA LYS A 242 -25.04 -9.46 15.37
C LYS A 242 -23.91 -9.32 14.34
N MET A 243 -24.16 -8.61 13.23
CA MET A 243 -23.16 -8.37 12.20
C MET A 243 -22.04 -7.45 12.69
N ALA A 244 -22.34 -6.45 13.52
CA ALA A 244 -21.34 -5.57 14.13
C ALA A 244 -20.36 -6.37 15.00
N ILE A 245 -20.85 -7.33 15.79
CA ILE A 245 -20.01 -8.22 16.61
C ILE A 245 -19.19 -9.17 15.72
N ILE A 246 -19.81 -9.85 14.75
CA ILE A 246 -19.12 -10.80 13.87
C ILE A 246 -17.98 -10.11 13.10
N LYS A 247 -18.18 -8.86 12.65
CA LYS A 247 -17.18 -8.08 11.93
C LYS A 247 -16.17 -7.35 12.84
N GLY A 248 -16.33 -7.40 14.15
CA GLY A 248 -15.44 -6.73 15.07
C GLY A 248 -15.59 -5.21 15.12
N MET A 249 -16.76 -4.67 14.76
CA MET A 249 -17.08 -3.24 14.68
C MET A 249 -17.53 -2.72 16.05
N LYS A 250 -16.56 -2.39 16.91
CA LYS A 250 -16.76 -2.07 18.32
C LYS A 250 -17.73 -0.91 18.56
N GLU A 251 -17.57 0.20 17.84
CA GLU A 251 -18.41 1.40 18.00
C GLU A 251 -19.83 1.15 17.54
N ASP A 252 -20.00 0.49 16.40
CA ASP A 252 -21.31 0.14 15.85
C ASP A 252 -22.03 -0.88 16.75
N ALA A 253 -21.32 -1.85 17.33
CA ALA A 253 -21.90 -2.80 18.27
C ALA A 253 -22.48 -2.10 19.53
N GLY A 254 -21.75 -1.13 20.10
CA GLY A 254 -22.25 -0.31 21.19
C GLY A 254 -23.46 0.53 20.79
N ALA A 255 -23.43 1.15 19.60
CA ALA A 255 -24.54 1.96 19.09
C ALA A 255 -25.81 1.12 18.82
N CYS A 256 -25.65 -0.04 18.16
CA CYS A 256 -26.76 -0.98 17.91
C CYS A 256 -27.38 -1.52 19.21
N ALA A 257 -26.55 -1.88 20.18
CA ALA A 257 -27.04 -2.31 21.49
C ALA A 257 -27.88 -1.24 22.19
N LYS A 258 -27.42 0.02 22.14
CA LYS A 258 -28.15 1.16 22.71
C LYS A 258 -29.49 1.41 22.03
N GLU A 259 -29.56 1.22 20.72
CA GLU A 259 -30.82 1.37 19.97
C GLU A 259 -31.80 0.24 20.29
N LEU A 260 -31.32 -1.02 20.30
CA LEU A 260 -32.14 -2.18 20.63
C LEU A 260 -32.76 -2.12 22.04
N LEU A 261 -32.01 -1.58 23.01
CA LEU A 261 -32.48 -1.45 24.39
C LEU A 261 -33.67 -0.48 24.58
N LYS A 262 -34.06 0.30 23.55
CA LYS A 262 -35.27 1.13 23.62
C LYS A 262 -36.55 0.31 23.62
N ASP A 263 -36.54 -0.80 22.85
CA ASP A 263 -37.75 -1.60 22.59
C ASP A 263 -37.60 -3.08 22.98
N THR A 264 -36.38 -3.53 23.31
CA THR A 264 -36.07 -4.94 23.61
C THR A 264 -35.49 -5.08 25.03
N PRO A 265 -35.97 -6.03 25.85
CA PRO A 265 -35.39 -6.31 27.16
C PRO A 265 -33.90 -6.67 27.06
N ALA A 266 -33.13 -6.22 28.05
CA ALA A 266 -31.68 -6.42 28.08
C ALA A 266 -31.24 -7.88 27.96
N LEU A 267 -31.97 -8.82 28.58
CA LEU A 267 -31.68 -10.26 28.49
C LEU A 267 -31.93 -10.81 27.09
N ASP A 268 -32.95 -10.32 26.39
CA ASP A 268 -33.26 -10.76 25.02
C ASP A 268 -32.20 -10.22 24.02
N VAL A 269 -31.68 -9.00 24.24
CA VAL A 269 -30.54 -8.48 23.43
C VAL A 269 -29.31 -9.39 23.58
N ILE A 270 -29.04 -9.89 24.80
CA ILE A 270 -27.91 -10.80 25.00
C ILE A 270 -28.18 -12.16 24.33
N ASN A 271 -29.33 -12.75 24.54
CA ASN A 271 -29.64 -14.10 24.09
C ASN A 271 -29.86 -14.21 22.58
N ASP A 272 -30.49 -13.21 21.98
CA ASP A 272 -30.89 -13.27 20.56
C ASP A 272 -29.85 -12.64 19.59
N TYR A 273 -28.97 -11.78 20.11
CA TYR A 273 -27.99 -11.07 19.26
C TYR A 273 -26.56 -11.37 19.65
N ILE A 274 -26.16 -11.20 20.94
CA ILE A 274 -24.75 -11.29 21.33
C ILE A 274 -24.27 -12.73 21.34
N ILE A 275 -24.96 -13.62 22.03
CA ILE A 275 -24.58 -15.04 22.12
C ILE A 275 -24.53 -15.70 20.75
N PRO A 276 -25.55 -15.57 19.88
CA PRO A 276 -25.49 -16.15 18.55
C PRO A 276 -24.39 -15.57 17.65
N ALA A 277 -24.01 -14.30 17.87
CA ALA A 277 -22.88 -13.70 17.15
C ALA A 277 -21.56 -14.35 17.58
N LEU A 278 -21.34 -14.50 18.89
CA LEU A 278 -20.13 -15.12 19.44
C LEU A 278 -20.04 -16.61 19.07
N ASP A 279 -21.15 -17.33 19.00
CA ASP A 279 -21.19 -18.73 18.54
C ASP A 279 -20.72 -18.84 17.09
N VAL A 280 -21.17 -17.95 16.21
CA VAL A 280 -20.73 -17.93 14.79
C VAL A 280 -19.22 -17.68 14.69
N VAL A 281 -18.70 -16.76 15.50
CA VAL A 281 -17.26 -16.42 15.49
C VAL A 281 -16.45 -17.59 16.10
N GLY A 282 -16.91 -18.19 17.19
CA GLY A 282 -16.28 -19.35 17.82
C GLY A 282 -16.22 -20.57 16.88
N ASP A 283 -17.34 -20.90 16.26
CA ASP A 283 -17.45 -21.93 15.23
C ASP A 283 -16.50 -21.66 14.02
N GLY A 284 -16.42 -20.40 13.60
CA GLY A 284 -15.51 -19.96 12.54
C GLY A 284 -14.04 -20.14 12.93
N PHE A 285 -13.70 -19.85 14.19
CA PHE A 285 -12.34 -20.03 14.71
C PHE A 285 -11.97 -21.52 14.81
N GLU A 286 -12.85 -22.37 15.33
CA GLU A 286 -12.62 -23.83 15.36
C GLU A 286 -12.43 -24.44 13.97
N LYS A 287 -13.12 -23.89 12.97
CA LYS A 287 -13.03 -24.34 11.56
C LYS A 287 -11.91 -23.64 10.77
N ASN A 288 -11.04 -22.88 11.40
CA ASN A 288 -9.97 -22.08 10.77
C ASN A 288 -10.47 -21.11 9.68
N LYS A 289 -11.69 -20.58 9.83
CA LYS A 289 -12.29 -19.56 8.95
C LYS A 289 -12.22 -18.15 9.56
N VAL A 290 -12.06 -18.07 10.87
CA VAL A 290 -11.83 -16.84 11.65
C VAL A 290 -10.47 -17.00 12.32
N PHE A 291 -9.65 -15.96 12.31
CA PHE A 291 -8.32 -15.96 12.90
C PHE A 291 -8.31 -15.22 14.23
N LEU A 292 -7.26 -15.45 15.04
CA LEU A 292 -7.17 -14.90 16.38
C LEU A 292 -7.39 -13.37 16.46
N PRO A 293 -6.83 -12.53 15.58
CA PRO A 293 -7.11 -11.09 15.61
C PRO A 293 -8.61 -10.77 15.43
N GLN A 294 -9.26 -11.44 14.49
CA GLN A 294 -10.70 -11.26 14.22
C GLN A 294 -11.54 -11.73 15.42
N LEU A 295 -11.17 -12.85 16.05
CA LEU A 295 -11.81 -13.33 17.28
C LEU A 295 -11.72 -12.29 18.40
N LEU A 296 -10.54 -11.69 18.60
CA LEU A 296 -10.32 -10.65 19.60
C LEU A 296 -11.14 -9.38 19.32
N MET A 297 -11.18 -8.94 18.07
CA MET A 297 -12.00 -7.79 17.65
C MET A 297 -13.49 -8.05 17.90
N SER A 298 -13.98 -9.24 17.61
CA SER A 298 -15.38 -9.64 17.88
C SER A 298 -15.68 -9.68 19.37
N ALA A 299 -14.75 -10.19 20.19
CA ALA A 299 -14.87 -10.19 21.64
C ALA A 299 -14.92 -8.76 22.24
N ASP A 300 -14.07 -7.85 21.73
CA ASP A 300 -14.08 -6.45 22.14
C ASP A 300 -15.37 -5.72 21.73
N SER A 301 -15.93 -6.07 20.57
CA SER A 301 -17.22 -5.54 20.11
C SER A 301 -18.39 -6.04 20.94
N ALA A 302 -18.39 -7.33 21.28
CA ALA A 302 -19.38 -7.90 22.22
C ALA A 302 -19.27 -7.24 23.61
N LYS A 303 -18.05 -7.03 24.10
CA LYS A 303 -17.81 -6.32 25.37
C LYS A 303 -18.37 -4.90 25.35
N ALA A 304 -18.17 -4.14 24.27
CA ALA A 304 -18.75 -2.81 24.14
C ALA A 304 -20.28 -2.82 24.21
N ALA A 305 -20.94 -3.80 23.57
CA ALA A 305 -22.38 -4.01 23.68
C ALA A 305 -22.82 -4.36 25.13
N PHE A 306 -22.08 -5.24 25.81
CA PHE A 306 -22.34 -5.59 27.22
C PHE A 306 -22.19 -4.39 28.16
N ASP A 307 -21.20 -3.52 27.95
CA ASP A 307 -20.98 -2.32 28.76
C ASP A 307 -22.19 -1.38 28.65
N VAL A 308 -22.74 -1.17 27.46
CA VAL A 308 -23.95 -0.40 27.20
C VAL A 308 -25.18 -1.03 27.93
N ILE A 309 -25.34 -2.34 27.83
CA ILE A 309 -26.44 -3.07 28.53
C ILE A 309 -26.33 -2.92 30.04
N LYS A 310 -25.11 -3.02 30.56
CA LYS A 310 -24.84 -2.86 32.01
C LYS A 310 -25.20 -1.47 32.50
N GLU A 311 -24.81 -0.43 31.78
CA GLU A 311 -25.18 0.95 32.09
C GLU A 311 -26.70 1.14 32.08
N HIS A 312 -27.38 0.60 31.07
CA HIS A 312 -28.86 0.65 30.99
C HIS A 312 -29.54 0.00 32.18
N LEU A 313 -29.08 -1.17 32.63
CA LEU A 313 -29.62 -1.90 33.78
C LEU A 313 -29.39 -1.14 35.12
N ILE A 314 -28.23 -0.51 35.27
CA ILE A 314 -27.92 0.32 36.46
C ILE A 314 -28.88 1.49 36.54
N LEU A 315 -29.06 2.24 35.45
CA LEU A 315 -29.97 3.38 35.38
C LEU A 315 -31.43 2.95 35.65
N ALA A 316 -31.87 1.85 35.08
CA ALA A 316 -33.21 1.29 35.32
C ALA A 316 -33.41 0.84 36.79
N GLY A 317 -32.37 0.29 37.43
CA GLY A 317 -32.36 -0.09 38.84
C GLY A 317 -32.43 1.11 39.81
N GLU A 318 -31.77 2.21 39.48
CA GLU A 318 -31.83 3.46 40.24
C GLU A 318 -33.20 4.14 40.10
N GLN A 319 -33.80 4.15 38.91
CA GLN A 319 -35.18 4.63 38.73
C GLN A 319 -36.22 3.83 39.53
N LYS A 320 -36.10 2.50 39.60
CA LYS A 320 -36.94 1.69 40.45
C LYS A 320 -36.75 1.99 41.94
N LYS A 321 -35.55 2.24 42.41
CA LYS A 321 -35.27 2.65 43.80
C LYS A 321 -35.82 4.02 44.14
N ALA A 322 -35.80 4.95 43.19
CA ALA A 322 -36.35 6.29 43.34
C ALA A 322 -37.89 6.27 43.39
N SER A 323 -38.55 5.42 42.60
CA SER A 323 -40.02 5.26 42.60
C SER A 323 -40.58 4.52 43.81
N ILE A 324 -39.76 3.78 44.56
CA ILE A 324 -40.16 3.12 45.81
C ILE A 324 -40.00 4.05 47.05
N ARG A 325 -39.30 5.18 46.90
CA ARG A 325 -39.10 6.18 47.95
C ARG A 325 -40.09 7.35 47.93
N LEU A 326 -41.07 7.36 47.04
CA LEU A 326 -42.23 8.24 46.96
C LEU A 326 -43.49 7.55 47.42
#